data_d682b82ae02fd058b9c6dc382316c15b
#
_entry.id   d682b82ae02fd058b9c6dc382316c15b
#
_cell.length_a   1.000
_cell.length_b   1.000
_cell.length_c   1.000
_cell.angle_alpha   90.00
_cell.angle_beta   90.00
_cell.angle_gamma   90.00
#
_symmetry.space_group_name_H-M   'P 1'
#
loop_
_entity.id
_entity.type
_entity.pdbx_description
1 polymer ?
#
loop_
_entity_poly.entity_id
_entity_poly.type
_entity_poly.pdbx_seq_one_letter_code
_entity_poly.pdbx_strand_id
1 'polypeptide(L)'
;MLRPVVNHMGCNLRDLAQPENLELTSLSGQRIGVDAFLTAFQFLTTIRDRSPEGDGGPLKSSNGKVVSHLMGFLNRTTSLLAAGIKPVFIFDGKAPELKADELAMRKARRDEARKTHQEALDAGDFALAQKMAQRIISYTPEMVEETKQLLDLLGVPWVAAKAEGEGQAAVMARIGQLDAVATQDWDALLYGTPVLIRNMMTAGNKQHGRVVKAQKIILADLLDEHELTSDQLIDLAIMIGTDFHPGIRGIGPKTGIKLIKQFGDIETICAEKGKEVPQRLDEIREIFRNHPSNEVSSEALQMGEIDVAGLKQFLQIDRQFSQRRMDNAIEKLTQAGLIRESGQTSLFSF
;
A
#
# COMPACT_ATOMS: atom_id res chain seq x y z
N MET A 1 -1.14 -32.06 -2.26
CA MET A 1 -1.76 -30.75 -2.56
C MET A 1 -0.80 -29.66 -2.09
N LEU A 2 -0.01 -29.10 -2.99
CA LEU A 2 0.86 -27.96 -2.70
C LEU A 2 -0.05 -26.73 -2.55
N ARG A 3 -0.08 -26.13 -1.34
CA ARG A 3 -0.72 -24.83 -1.15
C ARG A 3 -0.05 -23.84 -2.11
N PRO A 4 -0.80 -22.98 -2.82
CA PRO A 4 -0.19 -21.93 -3.60
C PRO A 4 0.63 -21.07 -2.65
N VAL A 5 1.91 -20.92 -2.94
CA VAL A 5 2.77 -19.92 -2.28
C VAL A 5 2.20 -18.57 -2.70
N VAL A 6 1.32 -18.02 -1.88
CA VAL A 6 0.95 -16.61 -1.95
C VAL A 6 2.23 -15.88 -1.54
N ASN A 7 2.91 -15.29 -2.51
CA ASN A 7 4.02 -14.40 -2.22
C ASN A 7 3.46 -13.25 -1.38
N HIS A 8 3.62 -13.31 -0.07
CA HIS A 8 3.47 -12.16 0.79
C HIS A 8 4.64 -11.23 0.45
N MET A 9 4.35 -10.00 0.05
CA MET A 9 5.33 -8.92 0.09
C MET A 9 5.55 -8.64 1.56
N GLY A 10 6.82 -8.53 1.98
CA GLY A 10 7.19 -8.28 3.36
C GLY A 10 7.03 -9.47 4.33
N CYS A 11 7.24 -9.19 5.60
CA CYS A 11 7.17 -10.16 6.70
C CYS A 11 5.72 -10.56 7.03
N ASN A 12 5.48 -11.81 7.38
CA ASN A 12 4.16 -12.27 7.80
C ASN A 12 3.99 -12.24 9.33
N LEU A 13 3.66 -11.07 9.87
CA LEU A 13 3.35 -10.87 11.29
C LEU A 13 1.86 -11.07 11.63
N ARG A 14 1.05 -11.58 10.69
CA ARG A 14 -0.41 -11.72 10.87
C ARG A 14 -0.80 -12.51 12.10
N ASP A 15 -0.06 -13.57 12.39
CA ASP A 15 -0.36 -14.45 13.53
C ASP A 15 0.01 -13.84 14.89
N LEU A 16 0.72 -12.69 14.88
CA LEU A 16 1.13 -11.94 16.06
C LEU A 16 0.17 -10.82 16.42
N ALA A 17 -0.53 -10.27 15.45
CA ALA A 17 -1.38 -9.12 15.67
C ALA A 17 -2.82 -9.52 15.97
N GLN A 18 -3.45 -8.79 16.88
CA GLN A 18 -4.89 -8.83 17.12
C GLN A 18 -5.54 -7.55 16.57
N PRO A 19 -5.85 -7.51 15.25
CA PRO A 19 -6.35 -6.30 14.62
C PRO A 19 -7.77 -5.97 15.10
N GLU A 20 -7.97 -4.74 15.54
CA GLU A 20 -9.28 -4.18 15.86
C GLU A 20 -9.98 -3.72 14.57
N ASN A 21 -11.20 -4.17 14.33
CA ASN A 21 -12.01 -3.67 13.21
C ASN A 21 -12.53 -2.27 13.52
N LEU A 22 -12.43 -1.37 12.54
CA LEU A 22 -12.94 0.00 12.69
C LEU A 22 -13.75 0.43 11.46
N GLU A 23 -14.63 1.40 11.67
CA GLU A 23 -15.31 2.12 10.59
C GLU A 23 -14.47 3.33 10.17
N LEU A 24 -14.45 3.65 8.87
CA LEU A 24 -13.63 4.75 8.36
C LEU A 24 -13.95 6.11 8.99
N THR A 25 -15.21 6.33 9.36
CA THR A 25 -15.66 7.56 10.01
C THR A 25 -14.99 7.81 11.36
N SER A 26 -14.52 6.75 12.04
CA SER A 26 -13.78 6.91 13.30
C SER A 26 -12.37 7.51 13.11
N LEU A 27 -11.89 7.57 11.87
CA LEU A 27 -10.62 8.18 11.49
C LEU A 27 -10.78 9.65 11.04
N SER A 28 -11.98 10.22 11.17
CA SER A 28 -12.25 11.61 10.78
C SER A 28 -11.32 12.59 11.51
N GLY A 29 -10.80 13.56 10.77
CA GLY A 29 -9.83 14.54 11.25
C GLY A 29 -8.38 14.07 11.24
N GLN A 30 -8.13 12.76 11.22
CA GLN A 30 -6.79 12.19 11.26
C GLN A 30 -6.05 12.36 9.93
N ARG A 31 -4.74 12.61 10.03
CA ARG A 31 -3.80 12.62 8.91
C ARG A 31 -3.16 11.24 8.80
N ILE A 32 -3.44 10.55 7.69
CA ILE A 32 -3.04 9.15 7.51
C ILE A 32 -2.12 9.03 6.31
N GLY A 33 -0.89 8.55 6.54
CA GLY A 33 0.05 8.20 5.48
C GLY A 33 -0.42 6.96 4.73
N VAL A 34 -0.50 7.02 3.41
CA VAL A 34 -0.98 5.94 2.55
C VAL A 34 0.13 5.52 1.61
N ASP A 35 0.49 4.25 1.64
CA ASP A 35 1.41 3.67 0.67
C ASP A 35 0.78 3.75 -0.74
N ALA A 36 1.37 4.58 -1.60
CA ALA A 36 0.86 4.83 -2.94
C ALA A 36 1.12 3.66 -3.89
N PHE A 37 2.29 3.00 -3.78
CA PHE A 37 2.67 1.90 -4.67
C PHE A 37 1.82 0.66 -4.44
N LEU A 38 1.70 0.22 -3.19
CA LEU A 38 0.87 -0.94 -2.85
C LEU A 38 -0.60 -0.68 -3.15
N THR A 39 -1.08 0.55 -2.89
CA THR A 39 -2.43 0.99 -3.24
C THR A 39 -2.67 0.94 -4.75
N ALA A 40 -1.76 1.49 -5.56
CA ALA A 40 -1.85 1.46 -7.02
C ALA A 40 -1.86 0.02 -7.54
N PHE A 41 -0.96 -0.83 -7.03
CA PHE A 41 -0.89 -2.24 -7.40
C PHE A 41 -2.20 -2.97 -7.07
N GLN A 42 -2.79 -2.67 -5.92
CA GLN A 42 -4.09 -3.22 -5.52
C GLN A 42 -5.20 -2.81 -6.49
N PHE A 43 -5.24 -1.55 -6.94
CA PHE A 43 -6.22 -1.10 -7.92
C PHE A 43 -6.00 -1.72 -9.30
N LEU A 44 -4.77 -1.78 -9.77
CA LEU A 44 -4.41 -2.41 -11.04
C LEU A 44 -4.76 -3.90 -11.08
N THR A 45 -4.68 -4.60 -9.94
CA THR A 45 -5.00 -6.02 -9.84
C THR A 45 -6.49 -6.31 -9.65
N THR A 46 -7.26 -5.37 -9.10
CA THR A 46 -8.69 -5.56 -8.79
C THR A 46 -9.63 -4.94 -9.81
N ILE A 47 -9.28 -3.77 -10.38
CA ILE A 47 -10.05 -3.05 -11.39
C ILE A 47 -9.52 -3.46 -12.77
N ARG A 48 -10.12 -4.50 -13.36
CA ARG A 48 -9.62 -5.17 -14.56
C ARG A 48 -10.71 -5.38 -15.59
N ASP A 49 -10.30 -5.62 -16.84
CA ASP A 49 -11.19 -6.18 -17.85
C ASP A 49 -11.51 -7.64 -17.48
N ARG A 50 -12.80 -7.88 -17.23
CA ARG A 50 -13.34 -9.21 -16.90
C ARG A 50 -14.29 -9.71 -17.99
N SER A 51 -14.25 -9.10 -19.17
CA SER A 51 -15.02 -9.62 -20.32
C SER A 51 -14.55 -11.03 -20.67
N PRO A 52 -15.43 -11.89 -21.20
CA PRO A 52 -15.08 -13.28 -21.54
C PRO A 52 -13.91 -13.38 -22.53
N GLU A 53 -13.79 -12.42 -23.44
CA GLU A 53 -12.73 -12.33 -24.47
C GLU A 53 -11.65 -11.30 -24.10
N GLY A 54 -11.71 -10.72 -22.90
CA GLY A 54 -10.74 -9.76 -22.41
C GLY A 54 -9.40 -10.38 -22.07
N ASP A 55 -8.34 -9.58 -22.18
CA ASP A 55 -6.97 -10.00 -21.85
C ASP A 55 -6.75 -10.17 -20.33
N GLY A 56 -7.75 -9.85 -19.49
CA GLY A 56 -7.67 -9.92 -18.04
C GLY A 56 -6.76 -8.86 -17.40
N GLY A 57 -6.24 -7.96 -18.20
CA GLY A 57 -5.38 -6.86 -17.76
C GLY A 57 -6.15 -5.71 -17.10
N PRO A 58 -5.45 -4.66 -16.66
CA PRO A 58 -6.06 -3.44 -16.16
C PRO A 58 -6.99 -2.80 -17.20
N LEU A 59 -8.05 -2.13 -16.72
CA LEU A 59 -8.96 -1.40 -17.61
C LEU A 59 -8.21 -0.32 -18.39
N LYS A 60 -8.55 -0.21 -19.67
CA LYS A 60 -8.05 0.80 -20.60
C LYS A 60 -9.19 1.72 -21.04
N SER A 61 -8.87 2.97 -21.29
CA SER A 61 -9.72 3.91 -22.00
C SER A 61 -9.81 3.54 -23.49
N SER A 62 -10.72 4.15 -24.25
CA SER A 62 -10.89 3.90 -25.69
C SER A 62 -9.65 4.25 -26.52
N ASN A 63 -8.76 5.11 -26.00
CA ASN A 63 -7.45 5.42 -26.60
C ASN A 63 -6.31 4.45 -26.17
N GLY A 64 -6.65 3.33 -25.48
CA GLY A 64 -5.71 2.29 -25.08
C GLY A 64 -4.88 2.58 -23.82
N LYS A 65 -5.05 3.72 -23.17
CA LYS A 65 -4.33 4.03 -21.92
C LYS A 65 -4.93 3.30 -20.73
N VAL A 66 -4.07 2.76 -19.86
CA VAL A 66 -4.51 2.13 -18.61
C VAL A 66 -5.07 3.20 -17.66
N VAL A 67 -6.28 2.96 -17.14
CA VAL A 67 -7.00 3.90 -16.26
C VAL A 67 -7.41 3.32 -14.91
N SER A 68 -7.11 2.05 -14.65
CA SER A 68 -7.50 1.37 -13.41
C SER A 68 -6.96 2.04 -12.15
N HIS A 69 -5.70 2.50 -12.15
CA HIS A 69 -5.09 3.22 -11.04
C HIS A 69 -5.85 4.53 -10.78
N LEU A 70 -6.06 5.36 -11.81
CA LEU A 70 -6.80 6.63 -11.67
C LEU A 70 -8.24 6.40 -11.16
N MET A 71 -8.92 5.35 -11.64
CA MET A 71 -10.25 4.99 -11.15
C MET A 71 -10.24 4.63 -9.66
N GLY A 72 -9.26 3.83 -9.25
CA GLY A 72 -9.12 3.42 -7.86
C GLY A 72 -8.79 4.61 -6.96
N PHE A 73 -7.80 5.41 -7.33
CA PHE A 73 -7.41 6.60 -6.59
C PHE A 73 -8.55 7.62 -6.49
N LEU A 74 -9.21 7.98 -7.61
CA LEU A 74 -10.34 8.91 -7.59
C LEU A 74 -11.43 8.44 -6.63
N ASN A 75 -11.93 7.22 -6.82
CA ASN A 75 -13.05 6.70 -6.03
C ASN A 75 -12.71 6.59 -4.56
N ARG A 76 -11.49 6.14 -4.25
CA ARG A 76 -11.11 5.90 -2.86
C ARG A 76 -10.75 7.17 -2.14
N THR A 77 -9.95 8.03 -2.76
CA THR A 77 -9.57 9.32 -2.18
C THR A 77 -10.79 10.18 -1.90
N THR A 78 -11.73 10.30 -2.85
CA THR A 78 -12.98 11.04 -2.60
C THR A 78 -13.81 10.44 -1.46
N SER A 79 -13.78 9.12 -1.28
CA SER A 79 -14.46 8.47 -0.14
C SER A 79 -13.77 8.74 1.20
N LEU A 80 -12.43 8.78 1.24
CA LEU A 80 -11.67 9.11 2.44
C LEU A 80 -11.89 10.57 2.83
N LEU A 81 -11.84 11.48 1.86
CA LEU A 81 -12.11 12.90 2.06
C LEU A 81 -13.54 13.12 2.59
N ALA A 82 -14.54 12.44 2.00
CA ALA A 82 -15.92 12.50 2.46
C ALA A 82 -16.13 11.93 3.87
N ALA A 83 -15.27 11.00 4.31
CA ALA A 83 -15.25 10.52 5.69
C ALA A 83 -14.48 11.46 6.65
N GLY A 84 -13.99 12.60 6.18
CA GLY A 84 -13.22 13.57 6.96
C GLY A 84 -11.77 13.17 7.20
N ILE A 85 -11.27 12.13 6.54
CA ILE A 85 -9.88 11.68 6.65
C ILE A 85 -8.98 12.59 5.80
N LYS A 86 -7.77 12.88 6.30
CA LYS A 86 -6.75 13.67 5.60
C LYS A 86 -5.63 12.73 5.10
N PRO A 87 -5.77 12.09 3.93
CA PRO A 87 -4.76 11.18 3.42
C PRO A 87 -3.53 11.97 2.94
N VAL A 88 -2.34 11.38 3.17
CA VAL A 88 -1.06 11.81 2.59
C VAL A 88 -0.50 10.61 1.84
N PHE A 89 -0.41 10.67 0.52
CA PHE A 89 0.12 9.56 -0.25
C PHE A 89 1.65 9.60 -0.29
N ILE A 90 2.27 8.45 -0.02
CA ILE A 90 3.72 8.34 0.04
C ILE A 90 4.18 7.44 -1.09
N PHE A 91 5.02 8.00 -1.96
CA PHE A 91 5.57 7.32 -3.12
C PHE A 91 6.99 6.84 -2.82
N ASP A 92 7.30 5.59 -3.18
CA ASP A 92 8.63 5.03 -3.02
C ASP A 92 9.70 5.84 -3.77
N GLY A 93 10.86 5.89 -3.17
CA GLY A 93 12.08 6.40 -3.76
C GLY A 93 12.95 5.28 -4.32
N LYS A 94 14.26 5.40 -4.13
CA LYS A 94 15.23 4.40 -4.59
C LYS A 94 15.24 3.21 -3.63
N ALA A 95 14.96 2.01 -4.16
CA ALA A 95 15.03 0.80 -3.36
C ALA A 95 16.45 0.57 -2.79
N PRO A 96 16.58 0.09 -1.54
CA PRO A 96 17.86 -0.29 -0.95
C PRO A 96 18.58 -1.37 -1.78
N GLU A 97 19.93 -1.35 -1.79
CA GLU A 97 20.71 -2.36 -2.51
C GLU A 97 20.44 -3.79 -2.02
N LEU A 98 20.12 -3.95 -0.73
CA LEU A 98 19.74 -5.23 -0.13
C LEU A 98 18.50 -5.87 -0.77
N LYS A 99 17.66 -5.10 -1.46
CA LYS A 99 16.50 -5.61 -2.24
C LYS A 99 16.83 -6.03 -3.67
N ALA A 100 18.09 -5.89 -4.13
CA ALA A 100 18.42 -6.10 -5.53
C ALA A 100 18.06 -7.52 -6.01
N ASP A 101 18.38 -8.55 -5.21
CA ASP A 101 18.10 -9.95 -5.55
C ASP A 101 16.59 -10.23 -5.60
N GLU A 102 15.84 -9.70 -4.65
CA GLU A 102 14.38 -9.84 -4.59
C GLU A 102 13.72 -9.16 -5.81
N LEU A 103 14.14 -7.93 -6.14
CA LEU A 103 13.68 -7.19 -7.32
C LEU A 103 14.02 -7.92 -8.63
N ALA A 104 15.22 -8.51 -8.73
CA ALA A 104 15.62 -9.33 -9.87
C ALA A 104 14.71 -10.57 -10.02
N MET A 105 14.43 -11.28 -8.92
CA MET A 105 13.50 -12.42 -8.92
C MET A 105 12.08 -12.01 -9.30
N ARG A 106 11.57 -10.88 -8.78
CA ARG A 106 10.24 -10.34 -9.16
C ARG A 106 10.20 -10.01 -10.66
N LYS A 107 11.26 -9.42 -11.20
CA LYS A 107 11.38 -9.12 -12.64
C LYS A 107 11.35 -10.40 -13.47
N ALA A 108 12.18 -11.38 -13.14
CA ALA A 108 12.25 -12.67 -13.85
C ALA A 108 10.88 -13.38 -13.89
N ARG A 109 10.17 -13.43 -12.74
CA ARG A 109 8.83 -14.01 -12.66
C ARG A 109 7.80 -13.26 -13.52
N ARG A 110 7.90 -11.93 -13.60
CA ARG A 110 7.02 -11.13 -14.49
C ARG A 110 7.32 -11.38 -15.94
N ASP A 111 8.57 -11.50 -16.32
CA ASP A 111 8.98 -11.74 -17.72
C ASP A 111 8.54 -13.12 -18.18
N GLU A 112 8.66 -14.14 -17.33
CA GLU A 112 8.12 -15.48 -17.60
C GLU A 112 6.58 -15.47 -17.72
N ALA A 113 5.90 -14.80 -16.79
CA ALA A 113 4.45 -14.68 -16.86
C ALA A 113 3.98 -13.93 -18.10
N ARG A 114 4.74 -12.93 -18.57
CA ARG A 114 4.46 -12.20 -19.83
C ARG A 114 4.54 -13.13 -21.04
N LYS A 115 5.58 -13.99 -21.09
CA LYS A 115 5.72 -14.99 -22.16
C LYS A 115 4.53 -15.96 -22.16
N THR A 116 4.22 -16.53 -21.00
CA THR A 116 3.07 -17.47 -20.89
C THR A 116 1.74 -16.79 -21.21
N HIS A 117 1.57 -15.51 -20.85
CA HIS A 117 0.37 -14.75 -21.19
C HIS A 117 0.20 -14.60 -22.71
N GLN A 118 1.27 -14.26 -23.44
CA GLN A 118 1.22 -14.14 -24.89
C GLN A 118 0.93 -15.50 -25.55
N GLU A 119 1.61 -16.57 -25.14
CA GLU A 119 1.38 -17.93 -25.63
C GLU A 119 -0.08 -18.36 -25.41
N ALA A 120 -0.69 -18.01 -24.26
CA ALA A 120 -2.08 -18.31 -23.96
C ALA A 120 -3.06 -17.52 -24.86
N LEU A 121 -2.78 -16.26 -25.15
CA LEU A 121 -3.58 -15.46 -26.07
C LEU A 121 -3.52 -16.02 -27.49
N ASP A 122 -2.33 -16.38 -27.97
CA ASP A 122 -2.11 -16.96 -29.29
C ASP A 122 -2.81 -18.33 -29.45
N ALA A 123 -2.93 -19.08 -28.34
CA ALA A 123 -3.64 -20.36 -28.30
C ALA A 123 -5.15 -20.22 -28.06
N GLY A 124 -5.69 -19.02 -27.83
CA GLY A 124 -7.09 -18.78 -27.44
C GLY A 124 -7.47 -19.26 -26.04
N ASP A 125 -6.49 -19.55 -25.17
CA ASP A 125 -6.71 -19.89 -23.77
C ASP A 125 -6.85 -18.62 -22.92
N PHE A 126 -8.01 -17.97 -23.02
CA PHE A 126 -8.30 -16.74 -22.29
C PHE A 126 -8.29 -16.93 -20.76
N ALA A 127 -8.60 -18.13 -20.26
CA ALA A 127 -8.56 -18.41 -18.82
C ALA A 127 -7.13 -18.36 -18.28
N LEU A 128 -6.18 -18.98 -18.99
CA LEU A 128 -4.77 -18.90 -18.64
C LEU A 128 -4.22 -17.48 -18.83
N ALA A 129 -4.57 -16.81 -19.94
CA ALA A 129 -4.17 -15.45 -20.21
C ALA A 129 -4.61 -14.51 -19.06
N GLN A 130 -5.88 -14.55 -18.64
CA GLN A 130 -6.40 -13.75 -17.52
C GLN A 130 -5.69 -14.06 -16.19
N LYS A 131 -5.30 -15.30 -15.95
CA LYS A 131 -4.52 -15.68 -14.75
C LYS A 131 -3.11 -15.11 -14.80
N MET A 132 -2.46 -15.14 -15.96
CA MET A 132 -1.10 -14.60 -16.14
C MET A 132 -1.11 -13.08 -16.15
N ALA A 133 -2.14 -12.43 -16.69
CA ALA A 133 -2.29 -10.97 -16.71
C ALA A 133 -2.10 -10.32 -15.32
N GLN A 134 -2.53 -11.00 -14.24
CA GLN A 134 -2.34 -10.51 -12.87
C GLN A 134 -0.87 -10.47 -12.43
N ARG A 135 -0.03 -11.34 -13.00
CA ARG A 135 1.39 -11.47 -12.63
C ARG A 135 2.29 -10.51 -13.39
N ILE A 136 1.81 -9.95 -14.51
CA ILE A 136 2.57 -9.03 -15.36
C ILE A 136 2.28 -7.55 -15.04
N ILE A 137 1.34 -7.28 -14.13
CA ILE A 137 0.96 -5.92 -13.73
C ILE A 137 2.19 -5.18 -13.20
N SER A 138 2.34 -3.93 -13.64
CA SER A 138 3.38 -3.01 -13.19
C SER A 138 2.78 -1.61 -13.03
N TYR A 139 3.16 -0.93 -11.98
CA TYR A 139 2.87 0.48 -11.78
C TYR A 139 4.03 1.27 -12.39
N THR A 140 3.80 1.87 -13.56
CA THR A 140 4.84 2.50 -14.36
C THR A 140 5.13 3.92 -13.90
N PRO A 141 6.33 4.49 -14.23
CA PRO A 141 6.62 5.90 -13.94
C PRO A 141 5.57 6.88 -14.50
N GLU A 142 5.02 6.62 -15.69
CA GLU A 142 3.93 7.43 -16.26
C GLU A 142 2.68 7.40 -15.36
N MET A 143 2.29 6.21 -14.88
CA MET A 143 1.14 6.07 -13.97
C MET A 143 1.38 6.75 -12.62
N VAL A 144 2.63 6.77 -12.15
CA VAL A 144 3.02 7.50 -10.92
C VAL A 144 2.75 8.99 -11.11
N GLU A 145 3.22 9.58 -12.19
CA GLU A 145 3.00 11.00 -12.47
C GLU A 145 1.51 11.33 -12.72
N GLU A 146 0.78 10.45 -13.40
CA GLU A 146 -0.68 10.59 -13.55
C GLU A 146 -1.40 10.55 -12.18
N THR A 147 -0.94 9.69 -11.26
CA THR A 147 -1.52 9.63 -9.90
C THR A 147 -1.21 10.90 -9.11
N LYS A 148 0.03 11.40 -9.16
CA LYS A 148 0.40 12.67 -8.52
C LYS A 148 -0.43 13.82 -9.06
N GLN A 149 -0.57 13.93 -10.38
CA GLN A 149 -1.43 14.93 -11.01
C GLN A 149 -2.88 14.84 -10.51
N LEU A 150 -3.44 13.63 -10.38
CA LEU A 150 -4.77 13.43 -9.82
C LEU A 150 -4.86 13.92 -8.37
N LEU A 151 -3.84 13.61 -7.56
CA LEU A 151 -3.79 14.03 -6.15
C LEU A 151 -3.68 15.56 -6.03
N ASP A 152 -2.85 16.20 -6.86
CA ASP A 152 -2.72 17.65 -6.92
C ASP A 152 -4.07 18.32 -7.26
N LEU A 153 -4.79 17.79 -8.26
CA LEU A 153 -6.13 18.27 -8.63
C LEU A 153 -7.19 18.03 -7.53
N LEU A 154 -7.01 17.03 -6.70
CA LEU A 154 -7.85 16.77 -5.52
C LEU A 154 -7.40 17.57 -4.29
N GLY A 155 -6.34 18.36 -4.38
CA GLY A 155 -5.76 19.07 -3.25
C GLY A 155 -5.21 18.13 -2.15
N VAL A 156 -4.82 16.93 -2.51
CA VAL A 156 -4.35 15.90 -1.56
C VAL A 156 -2.83 15.86 -1.56
N PRO A 157 -2.18 16.09 -0.40
CA PRO A 157 -0.73 16.08 -0.30
C PRO A 157 -0.14 14.70 -0.60
N TRP A 158 1.05 14.71 -1.21
CA TRP A 158 1.86 13.53 -1.40
C TRP A 158 3.34 13.80 -1.10
N VAL A 159 4.06 12.76 -0.77
CA VAL A 159 5.49 12.80 -0.39
C VAL A 159 6.24 11.78 -1.23
N ALA A 160 7.36 12.19 -1.82
CA ALA A 160 8.32 11.26 -2.39
C ALA A 160 9.29 10.80 -1.28
N ALA A 161 9.34 9.51 -1.01
CA ALA A 161 10.28 8.95 -0.06
C ALA A 161 11.71 8.96 -0.60
N LYS A 162 12.69 8.96 0.30
CA LYS A 162 14.10 8.82 -0.07
C LYS A 162 14.44 7.38 -0.46
N ALA A 163 13.82 6.43 0.21
CA ALA A 163 13.91 4.99 -0.04
C ALA A 163 12.51 4.40 -0.07
N GLU A 164 12.15 3.49 0.83
CA GLU A 164 10.83 2.86 0.87
C GLU A 164 9.78 3.79 1.47
N GLY A 165 8.61 3.84 0.85
CA GLY A 165 7.49 4.68 1.28
C GLY A 165 6.99 4.35 2.68
N GLU A 166 6.99 3.07 3.03
CA GLU A 166 6.57 2.60 4.36
C GLU A 166 7.49 3.09 5.46
N GLY A 167 8.81 3.06 5.24
CA GLY A 167 9.78 3.60 6.17
C GLY A 167 9.67 5.12 6.32
N GLN A 168 9.46 5.85 5.20
CA GLN A 168 9.18 7.29 5.23
C GLN A 168 7.91 7.58 6.05
N ALA A 169 6.82 6.84 5.80
CA ALA A 169 5.57 6.97 6.54
C ALA A 169 5.74 6.71 8.04
N ALA A 170 6.49 5.66 8.39
CA ALA A 170 6.76 5.29 9.77
C ALA A 170 7.55 6.40 10.50
N VAL A 171 8.57 6.97 9.87
CA VAL A 171 9.32 8.10 10.45
C VAL A 171 8.39 9.27 10.69
N MET A 172 7.57 9.67 9.70
CA MET A 172 6.62 10.77 9.84
C MET A 172 5.58 10.51 10.94
N ALA A 173 5.12 9.26 11.11
CA ALA A 173 4.20 8.90 12.19
C ALA A 173 4.87 8.97 13.57
N ARG A 174 6.12 8.51 13.70
CA ARG A 174 6.87 8.58 14.96
C ARG A 174 7.11 10.02 15.45
N ILE A 175 7.31 10.96 14.51
CA ILE A 175 7.51 12.38 14.86
C ILE A 175 6.21 13.18 14.93
N GLY A 176 5.04 12.53 14.84
CA GLY A 176 3.73 13.15 14.99
C GLY A 176 3.22 13.94 13.79
N GLN A 177 3.84 13.78 12.61
CA GLN A 177 3.35 14.37 11.36
C GLN A 177 2.17 13.60 10.77
N LEU A 178 2.05 12.32 11.09
CA LEU A 178 0.94 11.44 10.72
C LEU A 178 0.36 10.79 11.98
N ASP A 179 -0.95 10.61 12.04
CA ASP A 179 -1.63 9.92 13.14
C ASP A 179 -1.56 8.40 12.99
N ALA A 180 -1.49 7.90 11.74
CA ALA A 180 -1.39 6.49 11.42
C ALA A 180 -0.79 6.28 10.02
N VAL A 181 -0.39 5.05 9.73
CA VAL A 181 0.05 4.61 8.39
C VAL A 181 -0.92 3.56 7.86
N ALA A 182 -1.36 3.72 6.63
CA ALA A 182 -2.27 2.79 5.94
C ALA A 182 -1.52 2.03 4.84
N THR A 183 -1.21 0.76 5.11
CA THR A 183 -0.64 -0.19 4.16
C THR A 183 -1.16 -1.61 4.42
N GLN A 184 -0.98 -2.52 3.47
CA GLN A 184 -1.23 -3.95 3.65
C GLN A 184 0.01 -4.68 4.15
N ASP A 185 1.17 -4.05 4.07
CA ASP A 185 2.42 -4.65 4.49
C ASP A 185 2.61 -4.54 6.02
N TRP A 186 3.07 -5.63 6.61
CA TRP A 186 3.38 -5.69 8.02
C TRP A 186 4.74 -5.06 8.34
N ASP A 187 5.60 -4.89 7.34
CA ASP A 187 6.94 -4.33 7.51
C ASP A 187 6.88 -2.89 8.04
N ALA A 188 5.77 -2.17 7.84
CA ALA A 188 5.53 -0.87 8.46
C ALA A 188 5.70 -0.89 9.99
N LEU A 189 5.37 -2.01 10.67
CA LEU A 189 5.58 -2.17 12.12
C LEU A 189 7.06 -2.29 12.46
N LEU A 190 7.86 -2.90 11.59
CA LEU A 190 9.31 -3.05 11.78
C LEU A 190 10.03 -1.69 11.70
N TYR A 191 9.52 -0.77 10.88
CA TYR A 191 9.98 0.63 10.85
C TYR A 191 9.50 1.46 12.05
N GLY A 192 8.78 0.84 13.00
CA GLY A 192 8.29 1.48 14.22
C GLY A 192 7.05 2.35 14.03
N THR A 193 6.20 2.05 13.06
CA THR A 193 4.89 2.72 12.90
C THR A 193 4.06 2.53 14.16
N PRO A 194 3.67 3.62 14.88
CA PRO A 194 2.90 3.49 16.13
C PRO A 194 1.50 2.89 15.90
N VAL A 195 0.83 3.31 14.82
CA VAL A 195 -0.52 2.86 14.46
C VAL A 195 -0.56 2.49 12.98
N LEU A 196 -0.81 1.21 12.71
CA LEU A 196 -0.99 0.67 11.36
C LEU A 196 -2.48 0.46 11.07
N ILE A 197 -2.97 1.00 9.94
CA ILE A 197 -4.33 0.77 9.46
C ILE A 197 -4.28 -0.14 8.22
N ARG A 198 -4.77 -1.35 8.35
CA ARG A 198 -4.88 -2.30 7.23
C ARG A 198 -6.27 -2.20 6.57
N ASN A 199 -6.35 -2.61 5.33
CA ASN A 199 -7.58 -2.62 4.54
C ASN A 199 -8.27 -1.25 4.36
N MET A 200 -7.65 -0.14 4.74
CA MET A 200 -8.26 1.18 4.61
C MET A 200 -8.68 1.45 3.17
N MET A 201 -7.85 1.12 2.20
CA MET A 201 -8.10 1.38 0.78
C MET A 201 -9.13 0.43 0.14
N THR A 202 -9.58 -0.61 0.82
CA THR A 202 -10.60 -1.57 0.34
C THR A 202 -11.81 -1.70 1.25
N ALA A 203 -11.82 -1.01 2.40
CA ALA A 203 -12.94 -1.07 3.35
C ALA A 203 -14.26 -0.70 2.68
N GLY A 204 -15.33 -1.42 3.01
CA GLY A 204 -16.65 -1.28 2.36
C GLY A 204 -16.83 -2.13 1.09
N ASN A 205 -15.76 -2.60 0.45
CA ASN A 205 -15.86 -3.51 -0.70
C ASN A 205 -16.28 -4.92 -0.24
N LYS A 206 -16.99 -5.65 -1.11
CA LYS A 206 -17.28 -7.07 -0.87
C LYS A 206 -16.15 -7.95 -1.39
N GLN A 207 -15.63 -8.81 -0.53
CA GLN A 207 -14.65 -9.83 -0.90
C GLN A 207 -15.13 -11.19 -0.38
N HIS A 208 -15.26 -12.17 -1.26
CA HIS A 208 -15.81 -13.50 -0.93
C HIS A 208 -17.17 -13.42 -0.17
N GLY A 209 -18.04 -12.52 -0.58
CA GLY A 209 -19.36 -12.31 0.03
C GLY A 209 -19.39 -11.54 1.35
N ARG A 210 -18.23 -11.17 1.91
CA ARG A 210 -18.11 -10.40 3.15
C ARG A 210 -17.65 -8.97 2.87
N VAL A 211 -18.15 -8.02 3.66
CA VAL A 211 -17.69 -6.63 3.62
C VAL A 211 -16.32 -6.56 4.29
N VAL A 212 -15.34 -6.01 3.57
CA VAL A 212 -14.00 -5.76 4.10
C VAL A 212 -14.09 -4.59 5.08
N LYS A 213 -13.57 -4.77 6.28
CA LYS A 213 -13.43 -3.72 7.30
C LYS A 213 -11.99 -3.24 7.37
N ALA A 214 -11.81 -1.96 7.64
CA ALA A 214 -10.50 -1.45 8.03
C ALA A 214 -10.12 -2.05 9.39
N GLN A 215 -8.82 -2.22 9.61
CA GLN A 215 -8.26 -2.86 10.79
C GLN A 215 -7.14 -2.01 11.36
N LYS A 216 -7.20 -1.74 12.65
CA LYS A 216 -6.18 -0.99 13.39
C LYS A 216 -5.30 -1.95 14.17
N ILE A 217 -4.01 -1.72 14.11
CA ILE A 217 -2.99 -2.41 14.92
C ILE A 217 -2.15 -1.32 15.60
N ILE A 218 -1.98 -1.44 16.91
CA ILE A 218 -1.12 -0.58 17.71
C ILE A 218 0.17 -1.34 18.00
N LEU A 219 1.31 -0.78 17.63
CA LEU A 219 2.60 -1.44 17.81
C LEU A 219 2.91 -1.70 19.28
N ALA A 220 2.64 -0.72 20.16
CA ALA A 220 2.87 -0.89 21.60
C ALA A 220 2.09 -2.08 22.17
N ASP A 221 0.80 -2.20 21.83
CA ASP A 221 -0.04 -3.31 22.29
C ASP A 221 0.50 -4.67 21.81
N LEU A 222 0.98 -4.73 20.55
CA LEU A 222 1.57 -5.95 19.99
C LEU A 222 2.87 -6.33 20.73
N LEU A 223 3.72 -5.35 21.02
CA LEU A 223 4.97 -5.57 21.73
C LEU A 223 4.70 -6.02 23.19
N ASP A 224 3.76 -5.37 23.87
CA ASP A 224 3.38 -5.68 25.25
C ASP A 224 2.74 -7.08 25.35
N GLU A 225 1.82 -7.42 24.45
CA GLU A 225 1.16 -8.73 24.42
C GLU A 225 2.17 -9.89 24.28
N HIS A 226 3.19 -9.66 23.46
CA HIS A 226 4.22 -10.68 23.22
C HIS A 226 5.46 -10.50 24.09
N GLU A 227 5.51 -9.51 24.98
CA GLU A 227 6.68 -9.18 25.81
C GLU A 227 7.97 -9.05 24.97
N LEU A 228 7.86 -8.35 23.83
CA LEU A 228 8.96 -8.14 22.91
C LEU A 228 9.40 -6.66 22.92
N THR A 229 10.69 -6.46 22.72
CA THR A 229 11.22 -5.14 22.33
C THR A 229 11.07 -4.95 20.81
N SER A 230 11.18 -3.71 20.34
CA SER A 230 11.20 -3.41 18.90
C SER A 230 12.34 -4.13 18.17
N ASP A 231 13.52 -4.22 18.79
CA ASP A 231 14.65 -4.96 18.23
C ASP A 231 14.39 -6.46 18.11
N GLN A 232 13.73 -7.04 19.12
CA GLN A 232 13.33 -8.44 19.08
C GLN A 232 12.23 -8.70 18.04
N LEU A 233 11.36 -7.74 17.78
CA LEU A 233 10.38 -7.85 16.68
C LEU A 233 11.07 -7.82 15.31
N ILE A 234 12.10 -6.97 15.12
CA ILE A 234 12.93 -6.95 13.91
C ILE A 234 13.64 -8.29 13.73
N ASP A 235 14.30 -8.81 14.76
CA ASP A 235 14.99 -10.10 14.75
C ASP A 235 14.02 -11.24 14.41
N LEU A 236 12.86 -11.24 15.04
CA LEU A 236 11.80 -12.20 14.75
C LEU A 236 11.38 -12.15 13.28
N ALA A 237 11.19 -10.95 12.73
CA ALA A 237 10.82 -10.77 11.34
C ALA A 237 11.92 -11.26 10.38
N ILE A 238 13.19 -10.98 10.66
CA ILE A 238 14.33 -11.48 9.87
C ILE A 238 14.37 -13.00 9.89
N MET A 239 14.13 -13.64 11.02
CA MET A 239 14.08 -15.11 11.11
C MET A 239 12.92 -15.73 10.33
N ILE A 240 11.76 -15.07 10.30
CA ILE A 240 10.57 -15.52 9.55
C ILE A 240 10.76 -15.32 8.04
N GLY A 241 11.41 -14.21 7.66
CA GLY A 241 11.63 -13.74 6.30
C GLY A 241 11.07 -12.35 6.08
N THR A 242 11.87 -11.51 5.46
CA THR A 242 11.56 -10.14 5.02
C THR A 242 11.96 -9.99 3.55
N ASP A 243 11.72 -8.83 2.97
CA ASP A 243 12.22 -8.52 1.62
C ASP A 243 13.76 -8.48 1.52
N PHE A 244 14.45 -8.43 2.67
CA PHE A 244 15.92 -8.35 2.76
C PHE A 244 16.59 -9.69 3.08
N HIS A 245 15.82 -10.67 3.60
CA HIS A 245 16.34 -11.99 3.96
C HIS A 245 15.24 -13.05 3.87
N PRO A 246 15.50 -14.23 3.27
CA PRO A 246 14.47 -15.26 3.05
C PRO A 246 13.97 -15.96 4.32
N GLY A 247 14.51 -15.61 5.47
CA GLY A 247 14.23 -16.27 6.75
C GLY A 247 15.15 -17.46 7.04
N ILE A 248 15.07 -17.97 8.27
CA ILE A 248 15.83 -19.14 8.72
C ILE A 248 14.96 -20.40 8.56
N ARG A 249 15.42 -21.36 7.78
CA ARG A 249 14.66 -22.58 7.49
C ARG A 249 14.21 -23.29 8.77
N GLY A 250 12.89 -23.49 8.88
CA GLY A 250 12.26 -24.18 10.02
C GLY A 250 11.85 -23.23 11.16
N ILE A 251 12.07 -21.93 11.03
CA ILE A 251 11.61 -20.92 11.99
C ILE A 251 10.46 -20.13 11.36
N GLY A 252 9.25 -20.35 11.87
CA GLY A 252 8.08 -19.57 11.55
C GLY A 252 7.65 -18.70 12.74
N PRO A 253 6.56 -17.90 12.65
CA PRO A 253 6.17 -16.95 13.68
C PRO A 253 6.08 -17.55 15.08
N LYS A 254 5.36 -18.66 15.23
CA LYS A 254 5.16 -19.32 16.54
C LYS A 254 6.45 -19.87 17.15
N THR A 255 7.33 -20.41 16.32
CA THR A 255 8.63 -20.91 16.77
C THR A 255 9.57 -19.75 17.08
N GLY A 256 9.58 -18.74 16.21
CA GLY A 256 10.42 -17.56 16.37
C GLY A 256 10.17 -16.82 17.68
N ILE A 257 8.90 -16.56 18.04
CA ILE A 257 8.57 -15.92 19.34
C ILE A 257 9.13 -16.72 20.52
N LYS A 258 8.94 -18.05 20.53
CA LYS A 258 9.46 -18.87 21.62
C LYS A 258 10.98 -18.79 21.74
N LEU A 259 11.67 -18.77 20.59
CA LEU A 259 13.13 -18.68 20.55
C LEU A 259 13.61 -17.30 20.98
N ILE A 260 12.99 -16.21 20.52
CA ILE A 260 13.34 -14.84 20.93
C ILE A 260 13.13 -14.65 22.43
N LYS A 261 12.01 -15.13 23.00
CA LYS A 261 11.77 -15.06 24.45
C LYS A 261 12.79 -15.88 25.25
N GLN A 262 13.25 -17.00 24.72
CA GLN A 262 14.19 -17.90 25.41
C GLN A 262 15.64 -17.42 25.32
N PHE A 263 16.07 -16.90 24.17
CA PHE A 263 17.47 -16.65 23.87
C PHE A 263 17.82 -15.16 23.61
N GLY A 264 16.81 -14.31 23.34
CA GLY A 264 16.94 -12.87 23.24
C GLY A 264 17.17 -12.33 21.83
N ASP A 265 18.10 -12.90 21.05
CA ASP A 265 18.51 -12.39 19.74
C ASP A 265 18.83 -13.52 18.74
N ILE A 266 18.97 -13.16 17.46
CA ILE A 266 19.24 -14.10 16.36
C ILE A 266 20.58 -14.82 16.55
N GLU A 267 21.62 -14.12 16.93
CA GLU A 267 22.98 -14.66 17.06
C GLU A 267 23.01 -15.80 18.07
N THR A 268 22.42 -15.57 19.25
CA THR A 268 22.30 -16.57 20.31
C THR A 268 21.42 -17.75 19.85
N ILE A 269 20.30 -17.47 19.17
CA ILE A 269 19.42 -18.52 18.63
C ILE A 269 20.16 -19.39 17.61
N CYS A 270 20.91 -18.76 16.69
CA CYS A 270 21.67 -19.48 15.67
C CYS A 270 22.76 -20.37 16.29
N ALA A 271 23.49 -19.88 17.28
CA ALA A 271 24.49 -20.64 18.01
C ALA A 271 23.87 -21.89 18.69
N GLU A 272 22.77 -21.70 19.42
CA GLU A 272 22.09 -22.77 20.14
C GLU A 272 21.40 -23.81 19.24
N LYS A 273 20.97 -23.40 18.04
CA LYS A 273 20.28 -24.28 17.08
C LYS A 273 21.19 -24.81 15.97
N GLY A 274 22.48 -24.50 16.00
CA GLY A 274 23.43 -24.91 14.96
C GLY A 274 23.02 -24.37 13.59
N LYS A 275 22.56 -23.12 13.53
CA LYS A 275 22.18 -22.42 12.31
C LYS A 275 23.22 -21.35 11.99
N GLU A 276 23.31 -21.01 10.71
CA GLU A 276 24.11 -19.86 10.29
C GLU A 276 23.39 -18.55 10.60
N VAL A 277 24.15 -17.57 11.08
CA VAL A 277 23.66 -16.21 11.28
C VAL A 277 23.38 -15.58 9.90
N PRO A 278 22.25 -14.92 9.71
CA PRO A 278 21.97 -14.23 8.46
C PRO A 278 23.10 -13.28 8.03
N GLN A 279 23.50 -13.37 6.76
CA GLN A 279 24.49 -12.43 6.23
C GLN A 279 23.95 -11.00 6.28
N ARG A 280 24.82 -10.03 6.54
CA ARG A 280 24.48 -8.60 6.61
C ARG A 280 23.37 -8.29 7.65
N LEU A 281 23.28 -9.08 8.74
CA LEU A 281 22.24 -8.96 9.76
C LEU A 281 22.11 -7.53 10.31
N ASP A 282 23.25 -6.92 10.68
CA ASP A 282 23.25 -5.57 11.24
C ASP A 282 22.79 -4.51 10.23
N GLU A 283 23.12 -4.69 8.95
CA GLU A 283 22.65 -3.79 7.90
C GLU A 283 21.12 -3.91 7.70
N ILE A 284 20.59 -5.13 7.79
CA ILE A 284 19.12 -5.34 7.72
C ILE A 284 18.43 -4.70 8.93
N ARG A 285 18.97 -4.90 10.14
CA ARG A 285 18.47 -4.25 11.35
C ARG A 285 18.47 -2.73 11.21
N GLU A 286 19.55 -2.17 10.64
CA GLU A 286 19.73 -0.74 10.48
C GLU A 286 18.71 -0.12 9.52
N ILE A 287 18.33 -0.84 8.45
CA ILE A 287 17.27 -0.40 7.53
C ILE A 287 15.96 -0.15 8.27
N PHE A 288 15.61 -1.01 9.22
CA PHE A 288 14.37 -0.86 9.99
C PHE A 288 14.49 0.18 11.11
N ARG A 289 15.64 0.27 11.79
CA ARG A 289 15.88 1.18 12.92
C ARG A 289 16.01 2.64 12.47
N ASN A 290 16.82 2.87 11.44
CA ASN A 290 17.27 4.19 10.99
C ASN A 290 16.98 4.39 9.49
N HIS A 291 15.71 4.20 9.11
CA HIS A 291 15.30 4.36 7.72
C HIS A 291 15.63 5.76 7.19
N PRO A 292 16.31 5.87 6.03
CA PRO A 292 16.60 7.16 5.43
C PRO A 292 15.32 7.81 4.92
N SER A 293 14.95 8.95 5.51
CA SER A 293 13.74 9.70 5.18
C SER A 293 14.04 11.10 4.69
N ASN A 294 13.12 11.66 3.93
CA ASN A 294 13.12 13.07 3.58
C ASN A 294 12.45 13.88 4.71
N GLU A 295 12.99 15.06 4.99
CA GLU A 295 12.30 16.04 5.81
C GLU A 295 11.09 16.60 5.04
N VAL A 296 9.95 16.65 5.71
CA VAL A 296 8.69 17.14 5.13
C VAL A 296 8.17 18.28 6.01
N SER A 297 7.91 19.43 5.40
CA SER A 297 7.37 20.56 6.15
C SER A 297 5.88 20.37 6.47
N SER A 298 5.41 21.01 7.53
CA SER A 298 3.99 20.95 7.90
C SER A 298 3.07 21.58 6.82
N GLU A 299 3.58 22.55 6.09
CA GLU A 299 2.87 23.21 4.98
C GLU A 299 2.65 22.23 3.81
N ALA A 300 3.65 21.40 3.51
CA ALA A 300 3.55 20.38 2.44
C ALA A 300 2.52 19.28 2.74
N LEU A 301 2.08 19.17 3.99
CA LEU A 301 1.08 18.19 4.44
C LEU A 301 -0.33 18.77 4.55
N GLN A 302 -0.52 20.03 4.18
CA GLN A 302 -1.84 20.66 4.21
C GLN A 302 -2.65 20.24 2.99
N MET A 303 -3.96 20.07 3.23
CA MET A 303 -4.91 19.85 2.14
C MET A 303 -5.06 21.15 1.33
N GLY A 304 -4.95 21.03 0.01
CA GLY A 304 -5.19 22.12 -0.94
C GLY A 304 -6.65 22.24 -1.34
N GLU A 305 -6.93 23.15 -2.25
CA GLU A 305 -8.24 23.29 -2.88
C GLU A 305 -8.42 22.23 -3.98
N ILE A 306 -9.67 21.80 -4.18
CA ILE A 306 -10.02 20.84 -5.23
C ILE A 306 -10.28 21.60 -6.54
N ASP A 307 -9.48 21.30 -7.58
CA ASP A 307 -9.67 21.83 -8.93
C ASP A 307 -10.65 20.96 -9.72
N VAL A 308 -11.93 21.26 -9.64
CA VAL A 308 -12.99 20.52 -10.35
C VAL A 308 -12.85 20.65 -11.88
N ALA A 309 -12.42 21.80 -12.37
CA ALA A 309 -12.24 22.03 -13.82
C ALA A 309 -11.07 21.19 -14.35
N GLY A 310 -9.93 21.22 -13.65
CA GLY A 310 -8.78 20.40 -13.96
C GLY A 310 -9.08 18.90 -13.88
N LEU A 311 -9.84 18.45 -12.87
CA LEU A 311 -10.29 17.05 -12.77
C LEU A 311 -11.12 16.62 -13.98
N LYS A 312 -12.07 17.46 -14.44
CA LYS A 312 -12.86 17.17 -15.65
C LYS A 312 -11.98 17.12 -16.89
N GLN A 313 -11.10 18.10 -17.06
CA GLN A 313 -10.17 18.09 -18.20
C GLN A 313 -9.33 16.81 -18.20
N PHE A 314 -8.64 16.52 -17.11
CA PHE A 314 -7.73 15.39 -17.02
C PHE A 314 -8.44 14.05 -17.15
N LEU A 315 -9.52 13.82 -16.39
CA LEU A 315 -10.15 12.51 -16.34
C LEU A 315 -11.17 12.27 -17.46
N GLN A 316 -12.03 13.27 -17.79
CA GLN A 316 -13.04 13.06 -18.83
C GLN A 316 -12.47 13.24 -20.24
N ILE A 317 -11.68 14.30 -20.47
CA ILE A 317 -11.20 14.62 -21.82
C ILE A 317 -9.96 13.77 -22.13
N ASP A 318 -8.91 13.82 -21.28
CA ASP A 318 -7.64 13.19 -21.60
C ASP A 318 -7.63 11.68 -21.33
N ARG A 319 -8.42 11.20 -20.35
CA ARG A 319 -8.49 9.78 -19.93
C ARG A 319 -9.83 9.12 -20.21
N GLN A 320 -10.79 9.85 -20.76
CA GLN A 320 -12.09 9.37 -21.28
C GLN A 320 -12.95 8.68 -20.19
N PHE A 321 -12.92 9.20 -18.96
CA PHE A 321 -13.83 8.77 -17.92
C PHE A 321 -15.26 9.16 -18.29
N SER A 322 -16.22 8.25 -17.98
CA SER A 322 -17.62 8.56 -18.23
C SER A 322 -18.11 9.71 -17.36
N GLN A 323 -19.04 10.51 -17.92
CA GLN A 323 -19.72 11.60 -17.20
C GLN A 323 -20.24 11.13 -15.84
N ARG A 324 -20.92 10.00 -15.79
CA ARG A 324 -21.47 9.41 -14.56
C ARG A 324 -20.43 9.20 -13.45
N ARG A 325 -19.18 8.79 -13.81
CA ARG A 325 -18.13 8.61 -12.82
C ARG A 325 -17.67 9.92 -12.23
N MET A 326 -17.55 10.92 -13.07
CA MET A 326 -17.17 12.27 -12.61
C MET A 326 -18.26 12.88 -11.75
N ASP A 327 -19.53 12.77 -12.17
CA ASP A 327 -20.65 13.29 -11.40
C ASP A 327 -20.71 12.64 -10.02
N ASN A 328 -20.55 11.33 -9.92
CA ASN A 328 -20.52 10.62 -8.64
C ASN A 328 -19.37 11.09 -7.72
N ALA A 329 -18.18 11.36 -8.28
CA ALA A 329 -17.06 11.85 -7.51
C ALA A 329 -17.29 13.30 -7.02
N ILE A 330 -17.79 14.17 -7.90
CA ILE A 330 -18.11 15.57 -7.60
C ILE A 330 -19.23 15.63 -6.56
N GLU A 331 -20.32 14.91 -6.77
CA GLU A 331 -21.46 14.85 -5.84
C GLU A 331 -21.02 14.45 -4.42
N LYS A 332 -20.18 13.42 -4.31
CA LYS A 332 -19.63 12.99 -3.03
C LYS A 332 -18.82 14.09 -2.33
N LEU A 333 -17.99 14.82 -3.07
CA LEU A 333 -17.19 15.91 -2.52
C LEU A 333 -18.08 17.12 -2.14
N THR A 334 -19.14 17.40 -2.92
CA THR A 334 -20.12 18.44 -2.63
C THR A 334 -20.92 18.11 -1.37
N GLN A 335 -21.43 16.88 -1.24
CA GLN A 335 -22.15 16.40 -0.05
C GLN A 335 -21.28 16.46 1.22
N ALA A 336 -19.98 16.28 1.09
CA ALA A 336 -19.01 16.42 2.17
C ALA A 336 -18.63 17.89 2.47
N GLY A 337 -19.17 18.86 1.72
CA GLY A 337 -18.87 20.28 1.89
C GLY A 337 -17.46 20.70 1.45
N LEU A 338 -16.76 19.84 0.68
CA LEU A 338 -15.38 20.08 0.24
C LEU A 338 -15.29 20.92 -1.05
N ILE A 339 -16.36 20.97 -1.82
CA ILE A 339 -16.52 21.85 -2.98
C ILE A 339 -17.88 22.55 -2.89
N ARG A 340 -17.94 23.77 -3.41
CA ARG A 340 -19.21 24.55 -3.48
C ARG A 340 -19.90 24.24 -4.81
N GLU A 341 -21.22 24.17 -4.78
CA GLU A 341 -21.99 24.18 -6.03
C GLU A 341 -21.79 25.54 -6.73
N SER A 342 -21.52 25.48 -8.03
CA SER A 342 -21.44 26.69 -8.86
C SER A 342 -22.81 27.38 -8.86
N GLY A 343 -22.96 28.44 -8.07
CA GLY A 343 -24.21 29.23 -7.95
C GLY A 343 -24.57 29.63 -6.53
N GLN A 344 -23.97 29.11 -5.49
CA GLN A 344 -24.13 29.63 -4.12
C GLN A 344 -23.25 30.85 -3.90
N THR A 345 -23.77 32.03 -4.20
CA THR A 345 -23.27 33.29 -3.66
C THR A 345 -23.38 33.26 -2.14
N SER A 346 -22.29 33.58 -1.45
CA SER A 346 -22.23 33.72 -0.01
C SER A 346 -23.36 34.64 0.49
N LEU A 347 -24.28 34.11 1.31
CA LEU A 347 -25.27 34.89 2.08
C LEU A 347 -24.64 35.72 3.22
N PHE A 348 -23.30 35.73 3.32
CA PHE A 348 -22.54 36.47 4.37
C PHE A 348 -21.56 37.50 3.78
N SER A 349 -22.01 38.23 2.76
CA SER A 349 -21.34 39.45 2.31
C SER A 349 -22.21 40.63 2.67
N PHE A 350 -22.34 40.94 3.94
CA PHE A 350 -22.78 42.21 4.47
C PHE A 350 -22.03 42.52 5.75
#